data_2bfa4583e6f04bffb4d204e9c751367c
#
_entry.id   2bfa4583e6f04bffb4d204e9c751367c
#
_cell.length_a   1.000
_cell.length_b   1.000
_cell.length_c   1.000
_cell.angle_alpha   90.00
_cell.angle_beta   90.00
_cell.angle_gamma   90.00
#
_symmetry.space_group_name_H-M   'P 1'
#
loop_
_entity.id
_entity.type
_entity.pdbx_description
1 polymer ?
#
loop_
_entity_poly.entity_id
_entity_poly.type
_entity_poly.pdbx_seq_one_letter_code
_entity_poly.pdbx_strand_id
1 'polypeptide(L)'
;MVSFLVDKDGYYGEFGGAYVPEILHRCVEELQKTYLAVLQSKDFKQEYDRLLRDYVGRPSPLYQARRLSEKYGCRIYLKREDLNHTGAHKINNTIGQILLARRMGKRRIIAETGAGQHGVATATVCALMNMECIVYMGKTDVERQHVNVEKMKMLGATVVPVTSGNMTLKDATNEAIRDWCCHPADTYYIIGSTVGPHPYPDMVARLQSVISEEIKKQLMEKEGRESPDYLIACIGGGSNAAGTIYHYVDNRQVQIVLAEAGGKGIETGMTAATIALGKLGIIHGARTYVIQNEDGQIEEPYSISAGLDYPGIGPMHANLAAQKRAIVLSVNDDEAIRAAYELTKLEGIIPALESAHALGALKKLNFKTDDVVVLTVSGRGDKDVETYLMYKE
;
A
#
# COMPACT_ATOMS: atom_id res chain seq x y z
N MET A 1 -8.83 -20.28 -17.76
CA MET A 1 -8.26 -19.91 -16.46
C MET A 1 -8.76 -18.54 -16.10
N VAL A 2 -9.23 -18.33 -14.87
CA VAL A 2 -9.59 -17.01 -14.38
C VAL A 2 -8.29 -16.23 -14.17
N SER A 3 -8.09 -15.12 -14.87
CA SER A 3 -6.95 -14.23 -14.63
C SER A 3 -7.22 -13.41 -13.36
N PHE A 4 -6.23 -13.31 -12.48
CA PHE A 4 -6.30 -12.43 -11.30
C PHE A 4 -5.71 -11.04 -11.58
N LEU A 5 -5.18 -10.83 -12.78
CA LEU A 5 -4.68 -9.53 -13.22
C LEU A 5 -5.79 -8.75 -13.94
N VAL A 6 -5.57 -7.47 -14.12
CA VAL A 6 -6.50 -6.56 -14.78
C VAL A 6 -6.77 -6.99 -16.23
N ASP A 7 -8.01 -6.86 -16.67
CA ASP A 7 -8.40 -7.03 -18.06
C ASP A 7 -8.16 -5.74 -18.88
N LYS A 8 -8.48 -5.81 -20.18
CA LYS A 8 -8.30 -4.68 -21.13
C LYS A 8 -9.19 -3.47 -20.81
N ASP A 9 -10.28 -3.67 -20.09
CA ASP A 9 -11.27 -2.65 -19.75
C ASP A 9 -11.05 -2.07 -18.34
N GLY A 10 -9.97 -2.51 -17.65
CA GLY A 10 -9.58 -2.00 -16.33
C GLY A 10 -10.24 -2.70 -15.16
N TYR A 11 -10.73 -3.92 -15.36
CA TYR A 11 -11.40 -4.68 -14.31
C TYR A 11 -10.61 -5.90 -13.86
N TYR A 12 -10.77 -6.25 -12.59
CA TYR A 12 -10.38 -7.49 -11.94
C TYR A 12 -11.67 -8.26 -11.61
N GLY A 13 -12.17 -9.07 -12.55
CA GLY A 13 -13.50 -9.63 -12.44
C GLY A 13 -14.58 -8.54 -12.45
N GLU A 14 -15.34 -8.40 -11.38
CA GLU A 14 -16.37 -7.34 -11.28
C GLU A 14 -15.85 -6.04 -10.63
N PHE A 15 -14.59 -6.00 -10.16
CA PHE A 15 -13.99 -4.88 -9.44
C PHE A 15 -13.08 -4.06 -10.36
N GLY A 16 -13.00 -2.74 -10.16
CA GLY A 16 -12.16 -1.85 -10.95
C GLY A 16 -12.94 -0.79 -11.71
N GLY A 17 -12.54 -0.54 -12.97
CA GLY A 17 -13.12 0.48 -13.80
C GLY A 17 -12.63 1.90 -13.51
N ALA A 18 -13.20 2.89 -14.15
CA ALA A 18 -12.84 4.30 -14.02
C ALA A 18 -14.10 5.17 -13.89
N TYR A 19 -14.59 5.31 -12.68
CA TYR A 19 -15.78 6.07 -12.33
C TYR A 19 -15.39 7.48 -11.90
N VAL A 20 -15.12 8.35 -12.86
CA VAL A 20 -14.63 9.71 -12.63
C VAL A 20 -15.60 10.74 -13.18
N PRO A 21 -15.60 11.99 -12.64
CA PRO A 21 -16.30 13.11 -13.24
C PRO A 21 -15.83 13.35 -14.67
N GLU A 22 -16.72 13.85 -15.54
CA GLU A 22 -16.47 14.08 -16.96
C GLU A 22 -15.22 14.93 -17.21
N ILE A 23 -14.96 15.92 -16.36
CA ILE A 23 -13.79 16.79 -16.45
C ILE A 23 -12.45 16.03 -16.36
N LEU A 24 -12.43 14.91 -15.65
CA LEU A 24 -11.24 14.06 -15.47
C LEU A 24 -11.14 12.95 -16.51
N HIS A 25 -12.19 12.71 -17.31
CA HIS A 25 -12.21 11.60 -18.25
C HIS A 25 -11.01 11.64 -19.20
N ARG A 26 -10.72 12.83 -19.78
CA ARG A 26 -9.58 13.02 -20.69
C ARG A 26 -8.22 12.72 -20.02
N CYS A 27 -8.05 13.14 -18.76
CA CYS A 27 -6.79 12.91 -18.01
C CYS A 27 -6.57 11.41 -17.75
N VAL A 28 -7.63 10.72 -17.34
CA VAL A 28 -7.60 9.28 -17.07
C VAL A 28 -7.39 8.49 -18.36
N GLU A 29 -8.06 8.87 -19.45
CA GLU A 29 -7.89 8.25 -20.78
C GLU A 29 -6.46 8.45 -21.32
N GLU A 30 -5.89 9.65 -21.19
CA GLU A 30 -4.49 9.94 -21.54
C GLU A 30 -3.54 9.00 -20.78
N LEU A 31 -3.75 8.84 -19.49
CA LEU A 31 -2.96 7.96 -18.64
C LEU A 31 -3.12 6.49 -19.05
N GLN A 32 -4.36 6.03 -19.30
CA GLN A 32 -4.65 4.66 -19.77
C GLN A 32 -3.93 4.32 -21.08
N LYS A 33 -3.90 5.26 -22.03
CA LYS A 33 -3.24 5.07 -23.32
C LYS A 33 -1.71 5.05 -23.25
N THR A 34 -1.13 5.72 -22.23
CA THR A 34 0.31 5.98 -22.17
C THR A 34 1.06 5.09 -21.18
N TYR A 35 0.47 4.75 -20.04
CA TYR A 35 1.24 4.16 -18.93
C TYR A 35 1.96 2.85 -19.30
N LEU A 36 1.29 1.91 -19.97
CA LEU A 36 1.91 0.63 -20.32
C LEU A 36 3.07 0.80 -21.32
N ALA A 37 2.88 1.62 -22.35
CA ALA A 37 3.91 1.89 -23.33
C ALA A 37 5.14 2.54 -22.68
N VAL A 38 4.92 3.50 -21.77
CA VAL A 38 6.01 4.16 -21.03
C VAL A 38 6.70 3.19 -20.09
N LEU A 39 5.95 2.47 -19.22
CA LEU A 39 6.51 1.52 -18.27
C LEU A 39 7.31 0.39 -18.94
N GLN A 40 6.97 0.03 -20.16
CA GLN A 40 7.66 -1.01 -20.94
C GLN A 40 8.83 -0.47 -21.77
N SER A 41 8.94 0.84 -21.95
CA SER A 41 10.02 1.44 -22.74
C SER A 41 11.39 1.24 -22.07
N LYS A 42 12.41 1.07 -22.91
CA LYS A 42 13.78 0.78 -22.47
C LYS A 42 14.37 1.92 -21.62
N ASP A 43 14.15 3.15 -22.05
CA ASP A 43 14.64 4.35 -21.37
C ASP A 43 13.98 4.55 -20.00
N PHE A 44 12.67 4.30 -19.89
CA PHE A 44 11.99 4.33 -18.60
C PHE A 44 12.56 3.27 -17.66
N LYS A 45 12.65 2.01 -18.10
CA LYS A 45 13.18 0.92 -17.29
C LYS A 45 14.61 1.22 -16.81
N GLN A 46 15.48 1.67 -17.68
CA GLN A 46 16.85 2.02 -17.31
C GLN A 46 16.91 3.13 -16.25
N GLU A 47 16.12 4.19 -16.40
CA GLU A 47 16.07 5.29 -15.43
C GLU A 47 15.43 4.85 -14.12
N TYR A 48 14.34 4.10 -14.16
CA TYR A 48 13.63 3.56 -13.01
C TYR A 48 14.54 2.61 -12.21
N ASP A 49 15.16 1.62 -12.86
CA ASP A 49 16.06 0.64 -12.23
C ASP A 49 17.29 1.33 -11.62
N ARG A 50 17.84 2.35 -12.29
CA ARG A 50 18.95 3.14 -11.74
C ARG A 50 18.53 3.87 -10.46
N LEU A 51 17.36 4.52 -10.44
CA LEU A 51 16.87 5.22 -9.26
C LEU A 51 16.49 4.25 -8.14
N LEU A 52 15.93 3.12 -8.46
CA LEU A 52 15.64 2.08 -7.46
C LEU A 52 16.93 1.58 -6.80
N ARG A 53 18.00 1.37 -7.57
CA ARG A 53 19.29 0.91 -7.05
C ARG A 53 20.04 2.01 -6.31
N ASP A 54 20.25 3.15 -6.95
CA ASP A 54 21.23 4.15 -6.50
C ASP A 54 20.60 5.16 -5.51
N TYR A 55 19.27 5.36 -5.54
CA TYR A 55 18.56 6.33 -4.71
C TYR A 55 17.67 5.67 -3.66
N VAL A 56 16.94 4.62 -4.01
CA VAL A 56 16.06 3.91 -3.07
C VAL A 56 16.84 2.90 -2.22
N GLY A 57 17.93 2.33 -2.74
CA GLY A 57 18.76 1.36 -2.04
C GLY A 57 18.31 -0.09 -2.25
N ARG A 58 17.68 -0.37 -3.41
CA ARG A 58 17.25 -1.74 -3.74
C ARG A 58 18.39 -2.59 -4.34
N PRO A 59 18.33 -3.93 -4.22
CA PRO A 59 17.22 -4.74 -3.67
C PRO A 59 17.10 -4.61 -2.15
N SER A 60 15.84 -4.54 -1.65
CA SER A 60 15.62 -4.62 -0.21
C SER A 60 15.94 -6.04 0.28
N PRO A 61 16.51 -6.20 1.49
CA PRO A 61 16.91 -7.53 1.97
C PRO A 61 15.71 -8.48 2.16
N LEU A 62 15.91 -9.76 1.86
CA LEU A 62 15.09 -10.86 2.34
C LEU A 62 15.81 -11.49 3.54
N TYR A 63 15.45 -11.05 4.75
CA TYR A 63 16.12 -11.40 6.00
C TYR A 63 15.46 -12.62 6.64
N GLN A 64 16.25 -13.65 6.96
CA GLN A 64 15.77 -14.81 7.73
C GLN A 64 15.66 -14.43 9.21
N ALA A 65 14.45 -14.33 9.71
CA ALA A 65 14.14 -14.04 11.10
C ALA A 65 14.26 -15.32 11.94
N ARG A 66 15.48 -15.62 12.42
CA ARG A 66 15.80 -16.93 13.03
C ARG A 66 15.02 -17.19 14.30
N ARG A 67 15.00 -16.25 15.24
CA ARG A 67 14.29 -16.43 16.52
C ARG A 67 12.77 -16.45 16.34
N LEU A 68 12.27 -15.69 15.35
CA LEU A 68 10.87 -15.75 14.97
C LEU A 68 10.55 -17.12 14.33
N SER A 69 11.44 -17.64 13.47
CA SER A 69 11.31 -18.97 12.85
C SER A 69 11.27 -20.08 13.89
N GLU A 70 12.18 -20.07 14.87
CA GLU A 70 12.20 -21.02 15.98
C GLU A 70 10.88 -21.00 16.76
N LYS A 71 10.33 -19.81 17.01
CA LYS A 71 9.07 -19.66 17.75
C LYS A 71 7.87 -20.25 17.01
N TYR A 72 7.80 -20.07 15.70
CA TYR A 72 6.68 -20.55 14.89
C TYR A 72 6.90 -21.92 14.26
N GLY A 73 8.09 -22.51 14.45
CA GLY A 73 8.43 -23.84 13.97
C GLY A 73 8.49 -23.98 12.44
N CYS A 74 8.77 -22.90 11.72
CA CYS A 74 8.91 -22.87 10.27
C CYS A 74 9.98 -21.84 9.85
N ARG A 75 10.32 -21.74 8.56
CA ARG A 75 11.29 -20.74 8.09
C ARG A 75 10.60 -19.45 7.71
N ILE A 76 10.81 -18.38 8.51
CA ILE A 76 10.22 -17.05 8.28
C ILE A 76 11.28 -16.12 7.73
N TYR A 77 10.97 -15.53 6.59
CA TYR A 77 11.74 -14.48 5.94
C TYR A 77 10.96 -13.16 5.96
N LEU A 78 11.65 -12.09 6.32
CA LEU A 78 11.12 -10.73 6.29
C LEU A 78 11.62 -10.02 5.04
N LYS A 79 10.70 -9.59 4.17
CA LYS A 79 11.02 -8.69 3.06
C LYS A 79 11.07 -7.26 3.60
N ARG A 80 12.27 -6.71 3.71
CA ARG A 80 12.61 -5.51 4.48
C ARG A 80 12.41 -4.22 3.66
N GLU A 81 11.14 -3.91 3.32
CA GLU A 81 10.79 -2.65 2.64
C GLU A 81 10.93 -1.41 3.56
N ASP A 82 11.02 -1.61 4.85
CA ASP A 82 11.31 -0.61 5.87
C ASP A 82 12.74 -0.02 5.76
N LEU A 83 13.64 -0.68 5.05
CA LEU A 83 15.02 -0.22 4.81
C LEU A 83 15.18 0.63 3.56
N ASN A 84 14.15 0.76 2.74
CA ASN A 84 14.18 1.65 1.58
C ASN A 84 14.33 3.12 2.00
N HIS A 85 14.88 3.94 1.11
CA HIS A 85 14.83 5.40 1.28
C HIS A 85 13.38 5.85 1.58
N THR A 86 13.20 6.77 2.52
CA THR A 86 11.95 7.19 3.15
C THR A 86 11.35 6.22 4.19
N GLY A 87 11.93 5.01 4.36
CA GLY A 87 11.58 4.07 5.42
C GLY A 87 10.33 3.22 5.16
N ALA A 88 9.90 3.08 3.91
CA ALA A 88 8.76 2.28 3.52
C ALA A 88 8.75 1.93 2.02
N HIS A 89 7.87 1.01 1.61
CA HIS A 89 7.66 0.59 0.22
C HIS A 89 7.13 1.70 -0.72
N LYS A 90 6.58 2.78 -0.18
CA LYS A 90 5.90 3.83 -0.96
C LYS A 90 6.79 4.46 -2.03
N ILE A 91 8.08 4.59 -1.77
CA ILE A 91 9.04 5.20 -2.69
C ILE A 91 9.15 4.46 -4.03
N ASN A 92 8.95 3.14 -4.06
CA ASN A 92 8.99 2.35 -5.29
C ASN A 92 7.97 2.88 -6.31
N ASN A 93 6.75 3.08 -5.85
CA ASN A 93 5.64 3.57 -6.65
C ASN A 93 5.83 5.04 -7.05
N THR A 94 6.20 5.91 -6.10
CA THR A 94 6.32 7.35 -6.38
C THR A 94 7.43 7.67 -7.36
N ILE A 95 8.57 6.94 -7.35
CA ILE A 95 9.61 7.04 -8.38
C ILE A 95 9.03 6.72 -9.77
N GLY A 96 8.26 5.64 -9.90
CA GLY A 96 7.69 5.28 -11.20
C GLY A 96 6.67 6.32 -11.69
N GLN A 97 5.78 6.78 -10.81
CA GLN A 97 4.76 7.75 -11.18
C GLN A 97 5.35 9.14 -11.50
N ILE A 98 6.36 9.61 -10.78
CA ILE A 98 6.99 10.90 -11.10
C ILE A 98 7.71 10.87 -12.44
N LEU A 99 8.36 9.75 -12.79
CA LEU A 99 8.98 9.55 -14.09
C LEU A 99 7.94 9.53 -15.22
N LEU A 100 6.78 8.93 -14.97
CA LEU A 100 5.66 8.94 -15.93
C LEU A 100 5.09 10.35 -16.07
N ALA A 101 4.79 11.04 -14.98
CA ALA A 101 4.28 12.41 -14.97
C ALA A 101 5.18 13.37 -15.78
N ARG A 102 6.50 13.27 -15.59
CA ARG A 102 7.48 14.07 -16.34
C ARG A 102 7.43 13.78 -17.85
N ARG A 103 7.31 12.50 -18.25
CA ARG A 103 7.18 12.12 -19.66
C ARG A 103 5.86 12.55 -20.29
N MET A 104 4.81 12.69 -19.48
CA MET A 104 3.53 13.27 -19.88
C MET A 104 3.54 14.80 -19.91
N GLY A 105 4.68 15.46 -19.59
CA GLY A 105 4.81 16.92 -19.58
C GLY A 105 4.11 17.62 -18.41
N LYS A 106 3.70 16.86 -17.38
CA LYS A 106 3.07 17.45 -16.19
C LYS A 106 4.12 18.14 -15.31
N ARG A 107 3.72 19.22 -14.65
CA ARG A 107 4.62 20.06 -13.83
C ARG A 107 4.18 20.16 -12.38
N ARG A 108 2.92 19.95 -12.11
CA ARG A 108 2.29 20.04 -10.80
C ARG A 108 1.88 18.65 -10.34
N ILE A 109 2.32 18.28 -9.14
CA ILE A 109 2.02 17.00 -8.53
C ILE A 109 1.12 17.21 -7.31
N ILE A 110 0.05 16.43 -7.24
CA ILE A 110 -0.78 16.34 -6.04
C ILE A 110 -0.74 14.91 -5.50
N ALA A 111 -0.93 14.78 -4.19
CA ALA A 111 -1.07 13.50 -3.51
C ALA A 111 -1.98 13.63 -2.28
N GLU A 112 -2.56 12.52 -1.87
CA GLU A 112 -3.20 12.34 -0.57
C GLU A 112 -2.26 11.60 0.39
N THR A 113 -2.47 11.77 1.70
CA THR A 113 -1.78 10.95 2.70
C THR A 113 -2.54 10.88 4.01
N GLY A 114 -2.52 9.71 4.67
CA GLY A 114 -2.98 9.52 6.06
C GLY A 114 -1.79 9.50 7.02
N ALA A 115 -1.09 8.38 7.13
CA ALA A 115 0.10 8.23 7.99
C ALA A 115 1.30 9.11 7.58
N GLY A 116 1.21 9.88 6.50
CA GLY A 116 2.27 10.75 6.01
C GLY A 116 3.34 10.06 5.16
N GLN A 117 3.43 8.73 5.15
CA GLN A 117 4.48 8.00 4.43
C GLN A 117 4.39 8.19 2.91
N HIS A 118 3.18 8.19 2.35
CA HIS A 118 3.00 8.47 0.92
C HIS A 118 3.32 9.92 0.58
N GLY A 119 2.87 10.87 1.43
CA GLY A 119 3.19 12.28 1.28
C GLY A 119 4.69 12.56 1.29
N VAL A 120 5.42 11.98 2.25
CA VAL A 120 6.89 12.08 2.33
C VAL A 120 7.54 11.49 1.07
N ALA A 121 7.11 10.30 0.62
CA ALA A 121 7.65 9.69 -0.59
C ALA A 121 7.38 10.54 -1.83
N THR A 122 6.17 11.13 -1.96
CA THR A 122 5.83 12.03 -3.07
C THR A 122 6.64 13.33 -3.02
N ALA A 123 6.72 13.97 -1.85
CA ALA A 123 7.55 15.17 -1.68
C ALA A 123 9.01 14.91 -2.02
N THR A 124 9.54 13.73 -1.63
CA THR A 124 10.92 13.31 -1.92
C THR A 124 11.17 13.24 -3.43
N VAL A 125 10.29 12.60 -4.19
CA VAL A 125 10.49 12.47 -5.65
C VAL A 125 10.21 13.79 -6.39
N CYS A 126 9.32 14.63 -5.86
CA CYS A 126 9.11 15.97 -6.41
C CYS A 126 10.33 16.86 -6.20
N ALA A 127 10.95 16.83 -5.02
CA ALA A 127 12.22 17.52 -4.76
C ALA A 127 13.33 17.03 -5.70
N LEU A 128 13.46 15.70 -5.86
CA LEU A 128 14.44 15.08 -6.76
C LEU A 128 14.27 15.54 -8.22
N MET A 129 13.03 15.72 -8.68
CA MET A 129 12.70 16.06 -10.07
C MET A 129 12.41 17.57 -10.29
N ASN A 130 12.56 18.39 -9.25
CA ASN A 130 12.24 19.82 -9.27
C ASN A 130 10.82 20.10 -9.80
N MET A 131 9.81 19.44 -9.21
CA MET A 131 8.40 19.57 -9.55
C MET A 131 7.62 20.16 -8.37
N GLU A 132 6.60 20.96 -8.66
CA GLU A 132 5.67 21.45 -7.64
C GLU A 132 4.95 20.29 -6.97
N CYS A 133 4.83 20.33 -5.63
CA CYS A 133 4.23 19.29 -4.83
C CYS A 133 3.22 19.83 -3.84
N ILE A 134 1.98 19.35 -3.93
CA ILE A 134 0.91 19.66 -2.97
C ILE A 134 0.40 18.35 -2.39
N VAL A 135 0.39 18.25 -1.05
CA VAL A 135 -0.06 17.05 -0.34
C VAL A 135 -1.27 17.38 0.52
N TYR A 136 -2.37 16.72 0.25
CA TYR A 136 -3.60 16.80 1.04
C TYR A 136 -3.53 15.80 2.18
N MET A 137 -3.82 16.25 3.40
CA MET A 137 -3.77 15.42 4.59
C MET A 137 -4.90 15.84 5.54
N GLY A 138 -5.64 14.89 6.07
CA GLY A 138 -6.68 15.19 7.03
C GLY A 138 -6.13 15.90 8.25
N LYS A 139 -6.82 16.92 8.79
CA LYS A 139 -6.35 17.70 9.94
C LYS A 139 -6.02 16.81 11.15
N THR A 140 -6.85 15.78 11.39
CA THR A 140 -6.60 14.81 12.46
C THR A 140 -5.28 14.05 12.24
N ASP A 141 -4.98 13.69 11.01
CA ASP A 141 -3.73 13.00 10.67
C ASP A 141 -2.52 13.93 10.70
N VAL A 142 -2.68 15.22 10.33
CA VAL A 142 -1.62 16.24 10.47
C VAL A 142 -1.16 16.37 11.93
N GLU A 143 -2.09 16.33 12.88
CA GLU A 143 -1.79 16.42 14.29
C GLU A 143 -1.10 15.15 14.82
N ARG A 144 -1.58 13.96 14.39
CA ARG A 144 -1.00 12.66 14.80
C ARG A 144 0.40 12.41 14.23
N GLN A 145 0.68 12.95 13.02
CA GLN A 145 1.86 12.61 12.22
C GLN A 145 2.72 13.85 11.90
N HIS A 146 2.81 14.79 12.84
CA HIS A 146 3.48 16.09 12.67
C HIS A 146 4.93 15.97 12.13
N VAL A 147 5.68 14.94 12.55
CA VAL A 147 7.05 14.71 12.09
C VAL A 147 7.10 14.48 10.56
N ASN A 148 6.14 13.73 10.01
CA ASN A 148 6.06 13.51 8.57
C ASN A 148 5.62 14.79 7.84
N VAL A 149 4.77 15.61 8.45
CA VAL A 149 4.38 16.93 7.91
C VAL A 149 5.60 17.83 7.79
N GLU A 150 6.43 17.91 8.81
CA GLU A 150 7.65 18.72 8.77
C GLU A 150 8.66 18.19 7.74
N LYS A 151 8.81 16.87 7.59
CA LYS A 151 9.62 16.28 6.50
C LYS A 151 9.13 16.72 5.12
N MET A 152 7.81 16.68 4.86
CA MET A 152 7.23 17.12 3.59
C MET A 152 7.53 18.60 3.31
N LYS A 153 7.38 19.46 4.31
CA LYS A 153 7.71 20.90 4.20
C LYS A 153 9.20 21.12 3.93
N MET A 154 10.09 20.41 4.62
CA MET A 154 11.54 20.46 4.39
C MET A 154 11.91 20.03 2.96
N LEU A 155 11.15 19.12 2.36
CA LEU A 155 11.31 18.67 0.97
C LEU A 155 10.69 19.66 -0.05
N GLY A 156 10.12 20.78 0.41
CA GLY A 156 9.55 21.81 -0.43
C GLY A 156 8.08 21.58 -0.82
N ALA A 157 7.40 20.61 -0.24
CA ALA A 157 5.99 20.38 -0.51
C ALA A 157 5.08 21.31 0.30
N THR A 158 3.98 21.73 -0.31
CA THR A 158 2.87 22.39 0.38
C THR A 158 1.95 21.33 0.97
N VAL A 159 1.82 21.30 2.30
CA VAL A 159 0.86 20.41 2.97
C VAL A 159 -0.42 21.18 3.26
N VAL A 160 -1.53 20.68 2.73
CA VAL A 160 -2.86 21.29 2.89
C VAL A 160 -3.69 20.47 3.88
N PRO A 161 -3.95 20.98 5.11
CA PRO A 161 -4.81 20.31 6.06
C PRO A 161 -6.27 20.33 5.57
N VAL A 162 -6.88 19.17 5.49
CA VAL A 162 -8.30 19.01 5.10
C VAL A 162 -9.17 18.99 6.34
N THR A 163 -10.14 19.92 6.38
CA THR A 163 -11.03 20.14 7.54
C THR A 163 -12.48 19.69 7.27
N SER A 164 -12.75 19.15 6.08
CA SER A 164 -14.06 18.58 5.73
C SER A 164 -14.19 17.13 6.19
N GLY A 165 -15.43 16.67 6.36
CA GLY A 165 -15.73 15.30 6.77
C GLY A 165 -15.13 14.95 8.13
N ASN A 166 -14.57 13.77 8.25
CA ASN A 166 -13.93 13.27 9.48
C ASN A 166 -12.44 13.68 9.58
N MET A 167 -11.96 14.47 8.62
CA MET A 167 -10.60 15.00 8.59
C MET A 167 -9.52 13.91 8.56
N THR A 168 -9.78 12.80 7.85
CA THR A 168 -8.91 11.64 7.70
C THR A 168 -8.51 11.40 6.25
N LEU A 169 -7.84 10.27 5.96
CA LEU A 169 -7.34 9.90 4.64
C LEU A 169 -8.43 9.93 3.54
N LYS A 170 -9.66 9.48 3.84
CA LYS A 170 -10.77 9.51 2.86
C LYS A 170 -11.05 10.94 2.38
N ASP A 171 -11.09 11.88 3.31
CA ASP A 171 -11.39 13.28 3.01
C ASP A 171 -10.22 13.98 2.32
N ALA A 172 -8.99 13.60 2.68
CA ALA A 172 -7.79 14.03 1.95
C ALA A 172 -7.82 13.58 0.48
N THR A 173 -8.25 12.34 0.22
CA THR A 173 -8.42 11.81 -1.14
C THR A 173 -9.52 12.58 -1.90
N ASN A 174 -10.64 12.85 -1.25
CA ASN A 174 -11.72 13.66 -1.83
C ASN A 174 -11.23 15.05 -2.24
N GLU A 175 -10.43 15.70 -1.39
CA GLU A 175 -9.92 17.04 -1.67
C GLU A 175 -8.88 17.03 -2.80
N ALA A 176 -7.99 16.03 -2.83
CA ALA A 176 -7.06 15.84 -3.93
C ALA A 176 -7.79 15.65 -5.27
N ILE A 177 -8.90 14.89 -5.31
CA ILE A 177 -9.72 14.73 -6.51
C ILE A 177 -10.39 16.03 -6.90
N ARG A 178 -10.89 16.84 -5.95
CA ARG A 178 -11.47 18.16 -6.25
C ARG A 178 -10.44 19.11 -6.86
N ASP A 179 -9.24 19.15 -6.29
CA ASP A 179 -8.15 19.94 -6.85
C ASP A 179 -7.77 19.47 -8.26
N TRP A 180 -7.71 18.16 -8.48
CA TRP A 180 -7.46 17.61 -9.81
C TRP A 180 -8.52 18.03 -10.83
N CYS A 181 -9.80 18.06 -10.43
CA CYS A 181 -10.89 18.60 -11.27
C CYS A 181 -10.69 20.07 -11.62
N CYS A 182 -10.10 20.87 -10.73
CA CYS A 182 -9.83 22.28 -10.96
C CYS A 182 -8.62 22.53 -11.88
N HIS A 183 -7.65 21.60 -11.91
CA HIS A 183 -6.38 21.75 -12.62
C HIS A 183 -6.04 20.54 -13.50
N PRO A 184 -6.93 20.09 -14.40
CA PRO A 184 -6.76 18.80 -15.11
C PRO A 184 -5.63 18.80 -16.14
N ALA A 185 -5.23 19.98 -16.66
CA ALA A 185 -4.32 20.06 -17.79
C ALA A 185 -2.85 19.78 -17.41
N ASP A 186 -2.38 20.37 -16.31
CA ASP A 186 -0.98 20.41 -15.90
C ASP A 186 -0.66 19.56 -14.67
N THR A 187 -1.69 19.08 -13.96
CA THR A 187 -1.58 18.30 -12.74
C THR A 187 -1.51 16.82 -13.03
N TYR A 188 -0.64 16.13 -12.29
CA TYR A 188 -0.61 14.68 -12.18
C TYR A 188 -0.90 14.29 -10.73
N TYR A 189 -1.88 13.42 -10.53
CA TYR A 189 -2.20 12.88 -9.23
C TYR A 189 -1.35 11.62 -8.98
N ILE A 190 -0.43 11.66 -8.03
CA ILE A 190 0.31 10.48 -7.58
C ILE A 190 -0.50 9.77 -6.50
N ILE A 191 -1.21 8.70 -6.87
CA ILE A 191 -1.98 7.88 -5.93
C ILE A 191 -1.06 6.89 -5.21
N GLY A 192 -1.19 6.84 -3.88
CA GLY A 192 -0.28 6.10 -3.00
C GLY A 192 -0.57 4.61 -2.85
N SER A 193 -1.66 4.10 -3.42
CA SER A 193 -2.09 2.72 -3.25
C SER A 193 -2.72 2.14 -4.51
N THR A 194 -3.12 0.86 -4.45
CA THR A 194 -3.82 0.16 -5.54
C THR A 194 -5.32 0.46 -5.53
N VAL A 195 -5.66 1.74 -5.31
CA VAL A 195 -7.03 2.29 -5.31
C VAL A 195 -7.14 3.35 -6.40
N GLY A 196 -8.33 3.93 -6.55
CA GLY A 196 -8.57 4.94 -7.59
C GLY A 196 -9.02 4.35 -8.92
N PRO A 197 -9.31 5.20 -9.91
CA PRO A 197 -9.78 4.77 -11.21
C PRO A 197 -8.69 4.03 -11.98
N HIS A 198 -9.07 3.09 -12.83
CA HIS A 198 -8.11 2.52 -13.79
C HIS A 198 -7.45 3.63 -14.61
N PRO A 199 -6.09 3.66 -14.79
CA PRO A 199 -5.16 2.53 -14.60
C PRO A 199 -4.43 2.51 -13.26
N TYR A 200 -4.73 3.39 -12.31
CA TYR A 200 -3.95 3.50 -11.06
C TYR A 200 -3.77 2.17 -10.31
N PRO A 201 -4.79 1.32 -10.10
CA PRO A 201 -4.59 0.06 -9.39
C PRO A 201 -3.55 -0.85 -10.07
N ASP A 202 -3.61 -0.99 -11.39
CA ASP A 202 -2.66 -1.82 -12.15
C ASP A 202 -1.27 -1.17 -12.22
N MET A 203 -1.21 0.13 -12.47
CA MET A 203 0.05 0.87 -12.54
C MET A 203 0.82 0.79 -11.22
N VAL A 204 0.15 1.03 -10.09
CA VAL A 204 0.76 0.93 -8.77
C VAL A 204 1.19 -0.50 -8.47
N ALA A 205 0.37 -1.51 -8.79
CA ALA A 205 0.73 -2.91 -8.61
C ALA A 205 1.99 -3.28 -9.40
N ARG A 206 2.10 -2.85 -10.65
CA ARG A 206 3.29 -3.07 -11.51
C ARG A 206 4.54 -2.37 -10.94
N LEU A 207 4.43 -1.13 -10.50
CA LEU A 207 5.56 -0.40 -9.91
C LEU A 207 5.99 -0.99 -8.56
N GLN A 208 5.07 -1.56 -7.80
CA GLN A 208 5.39 -2.27 -6.57
C GLN A 208 5.87 -3.71 -6.81
N SER A 209 5.65 -4.30 -7.98
CA SER A 209 5.97 -5.70 -8.26
C SER A 209 7.47 -6.03 -8.18
N VAL A 210 8.34 -5.03 -8.15
CA VAL A 210 9.77 -5.18 -7.83
C VAL A 210 9.98 -5.95 -6.52
N ILE A 211 9.05 -5.86 -5.56
CA ILE A 211 9.09 -6.59 -4.29
C ILE A 211 9.04 -8.10 -4.55
N SER A 212 8.03 -8.58 -5.29
CA SER A 212 7.88 -10.01 -5.60
C SER A 212 8.92 -10.53 -6.58
N GLU A 213 9.41 -9.69 -7.49
CA GLU A 213 10.51 -10.06 -8.38
C GLU A 213 11.81 -10.32 -7.59
N GLU A 214 12.11 -9.47 -6.63
CA GLU A 214 13.26 -9.66 -5.73
C GLU A 214 13.07 -10.85 -4.79
N ILE A 215 11.86 -11.08 -4.27
CA ILE A 215 11.56 -12.27 -3.45
C ILE A 215 11.90 -13.54 -4.23
N LYS A 216 11.50 -13.66 -5.50
CA LYS A 216 11.83 -14.82 -6.34
C LYS A 216 13.33 -15.07 -6.43
N LYS A 217 14.08 -14.03 -6.77
CA LYS A 217 15.55 -14.11 -6.92
C LYS A 217 16.24 -14.49 -5.59
N GLN A 218 15.84 -13.81 -4.52
CA GLN A 218 16.43 -13.99 -3.19
C GLN A 218 16.06 -15.34 -2.55
N LEU A 219 14.87 -15.88 -2.82
CA LEU A 219 14.50 -17.23 -2.40
C LEU A 219 15.26 -18.30 -3.18
N MET A 220 15.46 -18.10 -4.49
CA MET A 220 16.30 -19.01 -5.28
C MET A 220 17.72 -19.11 -4.72
N GLU A 221 18.29 -17.98 -4.30
CA GLU A 221 19.63 -17.95 -3.69
C GLU A 221 19.69 -18.61 -2.30
N LYS A 222 18.61 -18.50 -1.50
CA LYS A 222 18.60 -18.93 -0.10
C LYS A 222 18.01 -20.32 0.11
N GLU A 223 17.05 -20.71 -0.71
CA GLU A 223 16.22 -21.92 -0.54
C GLU A 223 16.29 -22.85 -1.77
N GLY A 224 16.92 -22.43 -2.87
CA GLY A 224 16.95 -23.19 -4.13
C GLY A 224 15.60 -23.25 -4.84
N ARG A 225 14.63 -22.41 -4.45
CA ARG A 225 13.30 -22.32 -5.05
C ARG A 225 12.81 -20.88 -5.15
N GLU A 226 12.04 -20.54 -6.19
CA GLU A 226 11.53 -19.19 -6.39
C GLU A 226 10.25 -18.87 -5.59
N SER A 227 9.54 -19.90 -5.12
CA SER A 227 8.21 -19.74 -4.51
C SER A 227 8.24 -20.12 -3.03
N PRO A 228 7.72 -19.28 -2.13
CA PRO A 228 7.48 -19.65 -0.74
C PRO A 228 6.20 -20.51 -0.64
N ASP A 229 5.92 -21.03 0.55
CA ASP A 229 4.64 -21.67 0.85
C ASP A 229 3.58 -20.61 1.23
N TYR A 230 4.01 -19.55 1.93
CA TYR A 230 3.14 -18.43 2.33
C TYR A 230 3.73 -17.09 1.98
N LEU A 231 2.89 -16.21 1.47
CA LEU A 231 3.15 -14.76 1.34
C LEU A 231 2.18 -14.01 2.23
N ILE A 232 2.70 -13.22 3.17
CA ILE A 232 1.89 -12.49 4.14
C ILE A 232 2.16 -10.99 4.01
N ALA A 233 1.10 -10.21 3.86
CA ALA A 233 1.17 -8.75 3.83
C ALA A 233 -0.05 -8.12 4.51
N CYS A 234 0.13 -6.95 5.12
CA CYS A 234 -0.99 -6.15 5.59
C CYS A 234 -1.72 -5.49 4.42
N ILE A 235 -2.99 -5.18 4.61
CA ILE A 235 -3.81 -4.59 3.57
C ILE A 235 -4.73 -3.50 4.11
N GLY A 236 -4.56 -2.29 3.57
CA GLY A 236 -5.52 -1.20 3.56
C GLY A 236 -5.92 -0.99 2.11
N GLY A 237 -5.41 0.05 1.43
CA GLY A 237 -5.57 0.16 -0.03
C GLY A 237 -4.81 -0.89 -0.85
N GLY A 238 -3.80 -1.59 -0.28
CA GLY A 238 -3.22 -2.83 -0.80
C GLY A 238 -1.91 -2.70 -1.58
N SER A 239 -1.21 -1.56 -1.61
CA SER A 239 -0.01 -1.41 -2.46
C SER A 239 1.15 -2.33 -2.09
N ASN A 240 1.47 -2.50 -0.80
CA ASN A 240 2.52 -3.43 -0.39
C ASN A 240 2.12 -4.88 -0.65
N ALA A 241 0.86 -5.23 -0.42
CA ALA A 241 0.33 -6.56 -0.69
C ALA A 241 0.41 -6.89 -2.19
N ALA A 242 -0.04 -5.96 -3.07
CA ALA A 242 0.09 -6.12 -4.51
C ALA A 242 1.54 -6.36 -4.94
N GLY A 243 2.48 -5.55 -4.43
CA GLY A 243 3.90 -5.72 -4.72
C GLY A 243 4.44 -7.09 -4.28
N THR A 244 4.04 -7.54 -3.09
CA THR A 244 4.46 -8.82 -2.52
C THR A 244 3.96 -10.01 -3.32
N ILE A 245 2.73 -9.95 -3.83
CA ILE A 245 2.07 -11.12 -4.45
C ILE A 245 2.03 -11.10 -5.98
N TYR A 246 2.39 -9.99 -6.65
CA TYR A 246 2.14 -9.75 -8.08
C TYR A 246 2.53 -10.93 -8.97
N HIS A 247 3.73 -11.46 -8.82
CA HIS A 247 4.24 -12.58 -9.62
C HIS A 247 3.80 -13.97 -9.12
N TYR A 248 2.96 -14.03 -8.08
CA TYR A 248 2.50 -15.27 -7.48
C TYR A 248 0.98 -15.45 -7.52
N VAL A 249 0.24 -14.47 -8.04
CA VAL A 249 -1.24 -14.49 -8.01
C VAL A 249 -1.83 -15.72 -8.68
N ASP A 250 -1.21 -16.20 -9.76
CA ASP A 250 -1.64 -17.39 -10.49
C ASP A 250 -1.00 -18.70 -9.97
N ASN A 251 0.00 -18.63 -9.10
CA ASN A 251 0.65 -19.81 -8.52
C ASN A 251 -0.17 -20.35 -7.34
N ARG A 252 -0.97 -21.38 -7.58
CA ARG A 252 -1.85 -22.01 -6.59
C ARG A 252 -1.13 -22.74 -5.46
N GLN A 253 0.17 -23.02 -5.60
CA GLN A 253 0.97 -23.64 -4.54
C GLN A 253 1.34 -22.64 -3.45
N VAL A 254 1.32 -21.34 -3.74
CA VAL A 254 1.61 -20.28 -2.77
C VAL A 254 0.32 -19.84 -2.10
N GLN A 255 0.28 -19.93 -0.78
CA GLN A 255 -0.81 -19.38 0.04
C GLN A 255 -0.62 -17.86 0.20
N ILE A 256 -1.58 -17.08 -0.27
CA ILE A 256 -1.59 -15.63 -0.10
C ILE A 256 -2.41 -15.30 1.13
N VAL A 257 -1.82 -14.56 2.07
CA VAL A 257 -2.47 -14.11 3.31
C VAL A 257 -2.48 -12.60 3.36
N LEU A 258 -3.67 -12.02 3.47
CA LEU A 258 -3.92 -10.60 3.57
C LEU A 258 -4.43 -10.27 4.97
N ALA A 259 -3.68 -9.46 5.71
CA ALA A 259 -4.05 -9.06 7.07
C ALA A 259 -4.72 -7.68 7.05
N GLU A 260 -6.02 -7.64 7.35
CA GLU A 260 -6.79 -6.41 7.52
C GLU A 260 -6.69 -5.87 8.94
N ALA A 261 -6.86 -4.55 9.09
CA ALA A 261 -6.94 -3.92 10.40
C ALA A 261 -8.33 -4.15 11.04
N GLY A 262 -8.37 -5.02 12.01
CA GLY A 262 -9.59 -5.36 12.78
C GLY A 262 -9.98 -4.30 13.80
N GLY A 263 -9.15 -3.27 14.02
CA GLY A 263 -9.43 -2.21 14.97
C GLY A 263 -9.66 -2.75 16.39
N LYS A 264 -10.76 -2.36 16.99
CA LYS A 264 -11.17 -2.85 18.33
C LYS A 264 -11.96 -4.17 18.27
N GLY A 265 -12.09 -4.76 17.09
CA GLY A 265 -12.87 -5.96 16.81
C GLY A 265 -13.94 -5.69 15.76
N ILE A 266 -14.12 -6.62 14.82
CA ILE A 266 -15.07 -6.47 13.70
C ILE A 266 -16.50 -6.22 14.23
N GLU A 267 -16.87 -6.90 15.31
CA GLU A 267 -18.18 -6.83 15.94
C GLU A 267 -18.47 -5.49 16.61
N THR A 268 -17.46 -4.67 16.85
CA THR A 268 -17.62 -3.36 17.52
C THR A 268 -18.03 -2.24 16.57
N GLY A 269 -17.89 -2.46 15.25
CA GLY A 269 -18.01 -1.41 14.24
C GLY A 269 -16.81 -0.47 14.17
N MET A 270 -15.89 -0.52 15.14
CA MET A 270 -14.63 0.25 15.13
C MET A 270 -13.52 -0.58 14.46
N THR A 271 -13.56 -0.67 13.15
CA THR A 271 -12.69 -1.52 12.35
C THR A 271 -12.48 -0.95 10.95
N ALA A 272 -11.38 -1.32 10.30
CA ALA A 272 -11.10 -1.06 8.89
C ALA A 272 -11.02 -2.37 8.07
N ALA A 273 -11.63 -3.46 8.56
CA ALA A 273 -11.66 -4.75 7.89
C ALA A 273 -12.65 -4.75 6.71
N THR A 274 -12.25 -4.12 5.62
CA THR A 274 -13.11 -3.84 4.47
C THR A 274 -13.55 -5.08 3.70
N ILE A 275 -12.71 -6.12 3.61
CA ILE A 275 -13.12 -7.38 2.94
C ILE A 275 -14.12 -8.13 3.81
N ALA A 276 -13.93 -8.09 5.13
CA ALA A 276 -14.82 -8.81 6.06
C ALA A 276 -16.22 -8.20 6.14
N LEU A 277 -16.35 -6.87 6.09
CA LEU A 277 -17.60 -6.14 6.32
C LEU A 277 -18.13 -5.38 5.11
N GLY A 278 -17.26 -5.10 4.12
CA GLY A 278 -17.60 -4.23 3.01
C GLY A 278 -18.66 -4.83 2.07
N LYS A 279 -19.44 -3.94 1.51
CA LYS A 279 -20.40 -4.23 0.43
C LYS A 279 -19.82 -3.69 -0.88
N LEU A 280 -20.31 -4.21 -2.00
CA LEU A 280 -19.92 -3.70 -3.32
C LEU A 280 -20.39 -2.25 -3.48
N GLY A 281 -19.45 -1.36 -3.78
CA GLY A 281 -19.72 0.06 -3.95
C GLY A 281 -18.69 0.73 -4.85
N ILE A 282 -18.77 2.04 -4.99
CA ILE A 282 -17.80 2.85 -5.74
C ILE A 282 -17.19 3.87 -4.77
N ILE A 283 -15.86 3.87 -4.69
CA ILE A 283 -15.12 4.85 -3.90
C ILE A 283 -13.91 5.36 -4.71
N HIS A 284 -13.69 6.66 -4.71
CA HIS A 284 -12.55 7.33 -5.35
C HIS A 284 -12.29 6.88 -6.80
N GLY A 285 -13.36 6.56 -7.54
CA GLY A 285 -13.30 6.22 -8.95
C GLY A 285 -13.12 4.74 -9.27
N ALA A 286 -13.16 3.83 -8.30
CA ALA A 286 -13.14 2.38 -8.52
C ALA A 286 -14.32 1.68 -7.87
N ARG A 287 -14.85 0.66 -8.54
CA ARG A 287 -15.81 -0.28 -7.97
C ARG A 287 -15.06 -1.33 -7.15
N THR A 288 -15.41 -1.46 -5.88
CA THR A 288 -14.71 -2.35 -4.94
C THR A 288 -15.58 -2.65 -3.72
N TYR A 289 -15.04 -3.38 -2.73
CA TYR A 289 -15.67 -3.44 -1.41
C TYR A 289 -15.44 -2.15 -0.65
N VAL A 290 -16.50 -1.67 0.01
CA VAL A 290 -16.54 -0.42 0.78
C VAL A 290 -17.29 -0.64 2.08
N ILE A 291 -16.77 -0.16 3.19
CA ILE A 291 -17.49 -0.14 4.47
C ILE A 291 -18.58 0.95 4.35
N GLN A 292 -19.82 0.53 4.32
CA GLN A 292 -20.98 1.41 4.12
C GLN A 292 -22.20 0.89 4.88
N ASN A 293 -23.04 1.82 5.31
CA ASN A 293 -24.30 1.52 5.98
C ASN A 293 -25.38 0.99 4.99
N GLU A 294 -26.61 0.83 5.47
CA GLU A 294 -27.72 0.32 4.65
C GLU A 294 -28.13 1.30 3.54
N ASP A 295 -27.97 2.60 3.76
CA ASP A 295 -28.25 3.66 2.80
C ASP A 295 -27.12 3.88 1.77
N GLY A 296 -26.05 3.08 1.85
CA GLY A 296 -24.88 3.20 0.96
C GLY A 296 -23.93 4.35 1.33
N GLN A 297 -24.11 4.98 2.49
CA GLN A 297 -23.18 5.99 2.98
C GLN A 297 -21.91 5.31 3.52
N ILE A 298 -20.75 5.87 3.19
CA ILE A 298 -19.46 5.37 3.67
C ILE A 298 -19.38 5.60 5.17
N GLU A 299 -19.19 4.51 5.92
CA GLU A 299 -18.92 4.56 7.34
C GLU A 299 -17.45 4.88 7.61
N GLU A 300 -17.20 5.48 8.78
CA GLU A 300 -15.85 5.82 9.19
C GLU A 300 -15.10 4.54 9.59
N PRO A 301 -13.98 4.23 8.90
CA PRO A 301 -13.14 3.13 9.32
C PRO A 301 -12.40 3.49 10.60
N TYR A 302 -11.90 2.50 11.31
CA TYR A 302 -11.07 2.69 12.48
C TYR A 302 -9.89 1.73 12.49
N SER A 303 -8.69 2.26 12.67
CA SER A 303 -7.47 1.51 12.92
C SER A 303 -6.50 2.35 13.75
N ILE A 304 -5.77 1.71 14.66
CA ILE A 304 -4.60 2.33 15.32
C ILE A 304 -3.53 2.73 14.30
N SER A 305 -3.52 2.07 13.13
CA SER A 305 -2.62 2.34 12.02
C SER A 305 -3.27 3.28 11.02
N ALA A 306 -2.82 4.53 10.97
CA ALA A 306 -3.33 5.53 10.01
C ALA A 306 -3.14 5.13 8.53
N GLY A 307 -2.19 4.24 8.22
CA GLY A 307 -1.97 3.73 6.87
C GLY A 307 -2.93 2.62 6.45
N LEU A 308 -3.69 2.04 7.40
CA LEU A 308 -4.73 1.04 7.14
C LEU A 308 -6.15 1.59 7.40
N ASP A 309 -6.26 2.83 7.84
CA ASP A 309 -7.51 3.52 8.15
C ASP A 309 -8.17 4.06 6.87
N TYR A 310 -8.75 3.14 6.09
CA TYR A 310 -9.37 3.43 4.79
C TYR A 310 -10.60 2.54 4.58
N PRO A 311 -11.75 3.11 4.18
CA PRO A 311 -13.02 2.37 4.11
C PRO A 311 -13.20 1.55 2.82
N GLY A 312 -12.19 1.46 1.99
CA GLY A 312 -12.19 0.74 0.72
C GLY A 312 -10.98 -0.17 0.57
N ILE A 313 -10.91 -0.91 -0.53
CA ILE A 313 -9.80 -1.80 -0.82
C ILE A 313 -9.46 -1.77 -2.30
N GLY A 314 -8.22 -2.11 -2.66
CA GLY A 314 -7.82 -2.22 -4.07
C GLY A 314 -8.63 -3.28 -4.82
N PRO A 315 -9.10 -2.99 -6.06
CA PRO A 315 -9.93 -3.91 -6.84
C PRO A 315 -9.30 -5.30 -7.06
N MET A 316 -7.97 -5.36 -7.23
CA MET A 316 -7.23 -6.62 -7.32
C MET A 316 -7.46 -7.50 -6.08
N HIS A 317 -7.37 -6.91 -4.89
CA HIS A 317 -7.50 -7.63 -3.62
C HIS A 317 -8.95 -8.04 -3.35
N ALA A 318 -9.90 -7.18 -3.71
CA ALA A 318 -11.32 -7.52 -3.67
C ALA A 318 -11.62 -8.76 -4.53
N ASN A 319 -11.07 -8.81 -5.76
CA ASN A 319 -11.20 -9.98 -6.63
C ASN A 319 -10.52 -11.22 -6.06
N LEU A 320 -9.30 -11.10 -5.51
CA LEU A 320 -8.60 -12.23 -4.88
C LEU A 320 -9.40 -12.82 -3.71
N ALA A 321 -10.03 -11.98 -2.90
CA ALA A 321 -10.90 -12.41 -1.80
C ALA A 321 -12.19 -13.05 -2.30
N ALA A 322 -12.90 -12.42 -3.25
CA ALA A 322 -14.14 -12.94 -3.84
C ALA A 322 -13.93 -14.31 -4.50
N GLN A 323 -12.80 -14.50 -5.17
CA GLN A 323 -12.41 -15.76 -5.80
C GLN A 323 -11.75 -16.76 -4.84
N LYS A 324 -11.69 -16.47 -3.55
CA LYS A 324 -11.04 -17.29 -2.51
C LYS A 324 -9.59 -17.67 -2.87
N ARG A 325 -8.90 -16.77 -3.59
CA ARG A 325 -7.48 -16.94 -3.92
C ARG A 325 -6.59 -16.54 -2.75
N ALA A 326 -7.03 -15.59 -1.94
CA ALA A 326 -6.34 -15.15 -0.74
C ALA A 326 -7.09 -15.57 0.54
N ILE A 327 -6.34 -15.89 1.57
CA ILE A 327 -6.80 -16.04 2.94
C ILE A 327 -6.82 -14.62 3.52
N VAL A 328 -7.97 -14.16 3.98
CA VAL A 328 -8.12 -12.85 4.60
C VAL A 328 -8.26 -13.03 6.10
N LEU A 329 -7.42 -12.34 6.87
CA LEU A 329 -7.40 -12.40 8.32
C LEU A 329 -7.56 -11.00 8.89
N SER A 330 -8.52 -10.82 9.77
CA SER A 330 -8.63 -9.60 10.55
C SER A 330 -7.72 -9.70 11.78
N VAL A 331 -6.91 -8.66 12.00
CA VAL A 331 -5.99 -8.54 13.13
C VAL A 331 -6.35 -7.26 13.89
N ASN A 332 -6.73 -7.39 15.16
CA ASN A 332 -7.10 -6.24 15.97
C ASN A 332 -5.87 -5.47 16.50
N ASP A 333 -6.12 -4.29 17.07
CA ASP A 333 -5.06 -3.38 17.53
C ASP A 333 -4.14 -4.05 18.57
N ASP A 334 -4.70 -4.77 19.54
CA ASP A 334 -3.94 -5.47 20.58
C ASP A 334 -3.07 -6.60 20.00
N GLU A 335 -3.62 -7.37 19.06
CA GLU A 335 -2.87 -8.41 18.36
C GLU A 335 -1.70 -7.85 17.58
N ALA A 336 -1.93 -6.71 16.87
CA ALA A 336 -0.89 -6.03 16.11
C ALA A 336 0.21 -5.49 17.01
N ILE A 337 -0.14 -4.81 18.09
CA ILE A 337 0.82 -4.27 19.07
C ILE A 337 1.67 -5.39 19.68
N ARG A 338 1.05 -6.48 20.15
CA ARG A 338 1.78 -7.63 20.71
C ARG A 338 2.73 -8.25 19.68
N ALA A 339 2.30 -8.38 18.42
CA ALA A 339 3.15 -8.91 17.36
C ALA A 339 4.34 -7.99 17.03
N ALA A 340 4.15 -6.67 17.08
CA ALA A 340 5.22 -5.71 16.92
C ALA A 340 6.27 -5.80 18.04
N TYR A 341 5.83 -5.86 19.30
CA TYR A 341 6.74 -6.06 20.44
C TYR A 341 7.46 -7.42 20.36
N GLU A 342 6.76 -8.45 19.88
CA GLU A 342 7.36 -9.77 19.65
C GLU A 342 8.50 -9.70 18.63
N LEU A 343 8.27 -9.10 17.47
CA LEU A 343 9.33 -8.91 16.47
C LEU A 343 10.48 -8.08 17.02
N THR A 344 10.17 -6.99 17.74
CA THR A 344 11.17 -6.11 18.33
C THR A 344 12.07 -6.84 19.32
N LYS A 345 11.49 -7.65 20.20
CA LYS A 345 12.24 -8.42 21.21
C LYS A 345 13.01 -9.61 20.62
N LEU A 346 12.47 -10.23 19.55
CA LEU A 346 13.12 -11.38 18.92
C LEU A 346 14.18 -10.99 17.91
N GLU A 347 13.93 -9.98 17.08
CA GLU A 347 14.79 -9.68 15.92
C GLU A 347 15.41 -8.27 15.98
N GLY A 348 15.10 -7.44 16.99
CA GLY A 348 15.59 -6.07 17.08
C GLY A 348 15.02 -5.14 16.00
N ILE A 349 13.85 -5.44 15.47
CA ILE A 349 13.20 -4.68 14.39
C ILE A 349 11.91 -4.07 14.92
N ILE A 350 11.82 -2.73 14.90
CA ILE A 350 10.59 -2.01 15.25
C ILE A 350 9.80 -1.78 13.95
N PRO A 351 8.72 -2.54 13.69
CA PRO A 351 7.95 -2.39 12.46
C PRO A 351 7.00 -1.20 12.55
N ALA A 352 6.56 -0.67 11.41
CA ALA A 352 5.39 0.21 11.37
C ALA A 352 4.13 -0.54 11.84
N LEU A 353 3.15 0.18 12.39
CA LEU A 353 1.87 -0.39 12.82
C LEU A 353 1.14 -1.13 11.70
N GLU A 354 1.28 -0.67 10.46
CA GLU A 354 0.79 -1.37 9.28
C GLU A 354 1.39 -2.79 9.20
N SER A 355 2.71 -2.89 9.28
CA SER A 355 3.42 -4.18 9.22
C SER A 355 3.13 -5.08 10.41
N ALA A 356 2.81 -4.47 11.57
CA ALA A 356 2.42 -5.20 12.78
C ALA A 356 1.15 -6.04 12.58
N HIS A 357 0.20 -5.59 11.75
CA HIS A 357 -0.98 -6.39 11.40
C HIS A 357 -0.58 -7.66 10.60
N ALA A 358 0.36 -7.53 9.64
CA ALA A 358 0.86 -8.71 8.94
C ALA A 358 1.54 -9.72 9.90
N LEU A 359 2.29 -9.22 10.88
CA LEU A 359 2.91 -10.06 11.92
C LEU A 359 1.88 -10.72 12.83
N GLY A 360 0.80 -10.01 13.18
CA GLY A 360 -0.31 -10.56 13.97
C GLY A 360 -1.00 -11.75 13.30
N ALA A 361 -1.02 -11.78 11.97
CA ALA A 361 -1.58 -12.91 11.22
C ALA A 361 -0.82 -14.23 11.44
N LEU A 362 0.47 -14.19 11.80
CA LEU A 362 1.26 -15.41 12.06
C LEU A 362 0.62 -16.30 13.14
N LYS A 363 0.03 -15.70 14.17
CA LYS A 363 -0.62 -16.45 15.27
C LYS A 363 -1.94 -17.10 14.88
N LYS A 364 -2.51 -16.72 13.75
CA LYS A 364 -3.79 -17.24 13.23
C LYS A 364 -3.59 -18.35 12.19
N LEU A 365 -2.34 -18.72 11.91
CA LEU A 365 -1.96 -19.70 10.92
C LEU A 365 -1.25 -20.89 11.58
N ASN A 366 -1.37 -22.06 10.96
CA ASN A 366 -0.67 -23.27 11.36
C ASN A 366 0.34 -23.62 10.26
N PHE A 367 1.62 -23.57 10.60
CA PHE A 367 2.71 -23.87 9.67
C PHE A 367 3.24 -25.29 9.87
N LYS A 368 3.75 -25.88 8.79
CA LYS A 368 4.57 -27.10 8.84
C LYS A 368 6.04 -26.72 9.04
N THR A 369 6.83 -27.64 9.58
CA THR A 369 8.25 -27.39 9.86
C THR A 369 9.06 -26.97 8.61
N ASP A 370 8.69 -27.50 7.45
CA ASP A 370 9.38 -27.22 6.19
C ASP A 370 8.80 -26.04 5.41
N ASP A 371 7.73 -25.40 5.91
CA ASP A 371 7.15 -24.25 5.25
C ASP A 371 8.13 -23.07 5.22
N VAL A 372 8.18 -22.39 4.10
CA VAL A 372 8.85 -21.12 3.91
C VAL A 372 7.81 -20.01 3.84
N VAL A 373 7.87 -19.13 4.80
CA VAL A 373 6.96 -18.00 4.96
C VAL A 373 7.72 -16.72 4.61
N VAL A 374 7.20 -15.93 3.69
CA VAL A 374 7.70 -14.57 3.42
C VAL A 374 6.68 -13.56 3.88
N LEU A 375 7.09 -12.69 4.80
CA LEU A 375 6.28 -11.60 5.33
C LEU A 375 6.91 -10.26 4.94
N THR A 376 6.12 -9.35 4.37
CA THR A 376 6.60 -8.02 4.00
C THR A 376 6.50 -7.06 5.18
N VAL A 377 7.67 -6.58 5.65
CA VAL A 377 7.78 -5.45 6.59
C VAL A 377 7.74 -4.18 5.75
N SER A 378 6.54 -3.66 5.55
CA SER A 378 6.24 -2.61 4.58
C SER A 378 6.76 -1.22 4.94
N GLY A 379 7.07 -1.00 6.23
CA GLY A 379 7.61 0.24 6.74
C GLY A 379 8.17 0.10 8.14
N ARG A 380 9.00 1.08 8.55
CA ARG A 380 9.62 1.13 9.88
C ARG A 380 8.77 1.90 10.88
N GLY A 381 8.92 1.54 12.16
CA GLY A 381 8.09 2.04 13.25
C GLY A 381 8.52 3.36 13.89
N ASP A 382 9.52 4.06 13.35
CA ASP A 382 10.00 5.33 13.92
C ASP A 382 8.88 6.37 14.09
N LYS A 383 7.92 6.36 13.19
CA LYS A 383 6.74 7.24 13.23
C LYS A 383 5.69 6.84 14.28
N ASP A 384 5.76 5.62 14.78
CA ASP A 384 4.72 4.99 15.62
C ASP A 384 5.16 4.79 17.08
N VAL A 385 6.37 5.24 17.45
CA VAL A 385 6.94 5.03 18.78
C VAL A 385 6.04 5.57 19.88
N GLU A 386 5.46 6.76 19.71
CA GLU A 386 4.53 7.34 20.68
C GLU A 386 3.31 6.43 20.89
N THR A 387 2.74 5.91 19.82
CA THR A 387 1.62 4.97 19.89
C THR A 387 2.02 3.69 20.60
N TYR A 388 3.18 3.10 20.27
CA TYR A 388 3.68 1.91 20.97
C TYR A 388 3.84 2.14 22.46
N LEU A 389 4.32 3.32 22.90
CA LEU A 389 4.49 3.65 24.31
C LEU A 389 3.17 3.73 25.07
N MET A 390 2.05 4.12 24.42
CA MET A 390 0.73 4.15 25.05
C MET A 390 0.19 2.74 25.38
N TYR A 391 0.67 1.70 24.70
CA TYR A 391 0.30 0.29 24.91
C TYR A 391 1.41 -0.51 25.62
N LYS A 392 2.35 0.17 26.28
CA LYS A 392 3.41 -0.50 27.02
C LYS A 392 2.81 -1.16 28.26
N GLU A 393 2.91 -2.49 28.36
CA GLU A 393 2.69 -3.28 29.58
C GLU A 393 3.76 -3.01 30.63
#